data_0796ae220e61f23da6a589ec9f508af5
#
_entry.id   0796ae220e61f23da6a589ec9f508af5
#
_cell.length_a   1.000
_cell.length_b   1.000
_cell.length_c   1.000
_cell.angle_alpha   90.00
_cell.angle_beta   90.00
_cell.angle_gamma   90.00
#
_symmetry.space_group_name_H-M   'P 1'
#
loop_
_entity.id
_entity.type
_entity.pdbx_description
1 polymer ?
#
loop_
_entity_poly.entity_id
_entity_poly.type
_entity_poly.pdbx_seq_one_letter_code
_entity_poly.pdbx_strand_id
1 'polypeptide(L)' 'ELHDRNERIYAEYLAGERMEALAARYFLSLKSIQRIVGQFKKERNQ' A
#
# COMPACT_ATOMS: atom_id res chain seq x y z
N GLU A 1 -1.07 -14.12 -3.44
CA GLU A 1 -2.33 -13.71 -2.85
C GLU A 1 -2.45 -12.20 -2.80
N LEU A 2 -3.65 -11.70 -3.03
CA LEU A 2 -3.89 -10.27 -3.01
C LEU A 2 -3.61 -9.67 -1.64
N HIS A 3 -3.95 -10.42 -0.61
CA HIS A 3 -3.76 -9.94 0.76
C HIS A 3 -2.27 -9.78 1.07
N ASP A 4 -1.47 -10.74 0.67
CA ASP A 4 -0.03 -10.67 0.91
C ASP A 4 0.58 -9.49 0.17
N ARG A 5 0.15 -9.27 -1.06
CA ARG A 5 0.65 -8.13 -1.82
C ARG A 5 0.29 -6.82 -1.14
N ASN A 6 -0.93 -6.70 -0.64
CA ASN A 6 -1.35 -5.47 0.01
C ASN A 6 -0.58 -5.21 1.28
N GLU A 7 -0.31 -6.26 2.05
CA GLU A 7 0.51 -6.11 3.23
C GLU A 7 1.90 -5.63 2.89
N ARG A 8 2.48 -6.18 1.83
CA ARG A 8 3.81 -5.79 1.41
C ARG A 8 3.85 -4.33 0.96
N ILE A 9 2.81 -3.90 0.25
CA ILE A 9 2.70 -2.52 -0.17
C ILE A 9 2.71 -1.59 1.04
N TYR A 10 1.92 -1.92 2.04
CA TYR A 10 1.85 -1.10 3.24
C TYR A 10 3.18 -1.09 3.98
N ALA A 11 3.83 -2.25 4.08
CA ALA A 11 5.12 -2.34 4.75
C ALA A 11 6.17 -1.48 4.06
N GLU A 12 6.19 -1.49 2.74
CA GLU A 12 7.12 -0.67 1.99
C GLU A 12 6.80 0.81 2.15
N TYR A 13 5.52 1.13 2.22
CA TYR A 13 5.10 2.51 2.45
C TYR A 13 5.63 3.00 3.79
N LEU A 14 5.53 2.18 4.82
CA LEU A 14 6.03 2.54 6.14
C LEU A 14 7.55 2.65 6.17
N ALA A 15 8.21 1.93 5.27
CA ALA A 15 9.67 1.98 5.19
C ALA A 15 10.17 3.24 4.49
N GLY A 16 9.26 4.06 3.96
CA GLY A 16 9.64 5.31 3.34
C GLY A 16 9.40 5.40 1.85
N GLU A 17 8.83 4.35 1.25
CA GLU A 17 8.55 4.37 -0.17
C GLU A 17 7.37 5.28 -0.48
N ARG A 18 7.43 5.92 -1.63
CA ARG A 18 6.34 6.79 -2.05
C ARG A 18 5.23 5.96 -2.68
N MET A 19 4.00 6.45 -2.52
CA MET A 19 2.86 5.76 -3.13
C MET A 19 3.01 5.66 -4.63
N GLU A 20 3.58 6.68 -5.27
CA GLU A 20 3.78 6.66 -6.71
C GLU A 20 4.74 5.55 -7.11
N ALA A 21 5.80 5.36 -6.33
CA ALA A 21 6.75 4.30 -6.60
C ALA A 21 6.11 2.94 -6.43
N LEU A 22 5.28 2.79 -5.41
CA LEU A 22 4.58 1.54 -5.17
C LEU A 22 3.59 1.24 -6.29
N ALA A 23 2.90 2.27 -6.77
CA ALA A 23 1.95 2.09 -7.87
C ALA A 23 2.67 1.55 -9.10
N ALA A 24 3.83 2.11 -9.42
CA ALA A 24 4.59 1.65 -10.57
C ALA A 24 5.13 0.25 -10.35
N ARG A 25 5.61 -0.03 -9.14
CA ARG A 25 6.21 -1.32 -8.83
C ARG A 25 5.20 -2.45 -8.95
N TYR A 26 3.98 -2.20 -8.50
CA TYR A 26 2.95 -3.24 -8.48
C TYR A 26 1.95 -3.12 -9.61
N PHE A 27 2.21 -2.22 -10.56
CA PHE A 27 1.35 -2.04 -11.72
C PHE A 27 -0.08 -1.69 -11.31
N LEU A 28 -0.19 -0.80 -10.34
CA LEU A 28 -1.47 -0.34 -9.84
C LEU A 28 -1.57 1.17 -10.03
N SER A 29 -2.80 1.69 -9.96
CA SER A 29 -2.97 3.13 -10.00
C SER A 29 -2.65 3.73 -8.64
N LEU A 30 -2.35 5.02 -8.63
CA LEU A 30 -2.08 5.71 -7.38
C LEU A 30 -3.29 5.63 -6.46
N LYS A 31 -4.48 5.71 -7.03
CA LYS A 31 -5.69 5.62 -6.25
C LYS A 31 -5.81 4.28 -5.54
N SER A 32 -5.43 3.21 -6.24
CA SER A 32 -5.45 1.88 -5.63
C SER A 32 -4.49 1.80 -4.45
N ILE A 33 -3.29 2.37 -4.61
CA ILE A 33 -2.32 2.36 -3.53
C ILE A 33 -2.85 3.15 -2.34
N GLN A 34 -3.48 4.29 -2.59
CA GLN A 34 -4.04 5.10 -1.51
C GLN A 34 -5.10 4.32 -0.74
N ARG A 35 -5.92 3.58 -1.45
CA ARG A 35 -6.96 2.78 -0.79
C ARG A 35 -6.34 1.69 0.08
N ILE A 36 -5.33 1.03 -0.46
CA ILE A 36 -4.68 -0.06 0.28
C ILE A 36 -4.02 0.49 1.54
N VAL A 37 -3.26 1.56 1.40
CA VAL A 37 -2.58 2.14 2.55
C VAL A 37 -3.59 2.63 3.57
N GLY A 38 -4.64 3.29 3.12
CA GLY A 38 -5.66 3.81 4.02
C GLY A 38 -6.36 2.71 4.78
N GLN A 39 -6.62 1.61 4.12
CA GLN A 39 -7.32 0.48 4.75
C GLN A 39 -6.46 -0.14 5.85
N PHE A 40 -5.21 -0.39 5.58
CA PHE A 40 -4.32 -0.96 6.58
C PHE A 40 -4.06 0.00 7.72
N LYS A 41 -3.94 1.28 7.39
CA LYS A 41 -3.72 2.29 8.42
C LYS A 41 -4.91 2.35 9.36
N LYS A 42 -6.10 2.26 8.81
CA LYS A 42 -7.31 2.30 9.62
C LYS A 42 -7.41 1.11 10.55
N GLU A 43 -7.06 -0.07 10.05
CA GLU A 43 -7.12 -1.27 10.85
C GLU A 43 -6.14 -1.23 12.00
N ARG A 44 -4.98 -0.64 11.77
CA ARG A 44 -3.94 -0.61 12.78
C ARG A 44 -4.14 0.45 13.84
N ASN A 45 -4.94 1.44 13.55
CA ASN A 45 -5.16 2.56 14.46
C ASN A 45 -6.41 2.37 15.31
N GLN A 46 -6.77 1.19 15.55
CA GLN A 46 -7.94 0.88 16.35
C GLN A 46 -7.75 1.14 17.83
#